data_e7d05b1e41af4f68db6d35f3e047a57e
#
_entry.id   e7d05b1e41af4f68db6d35f3e047a57e
#
_cell.length_a   1.000
_cell.length_b   1.000
_cell.length_c   1.000
_cell.angle_alpha   90.00
_cell.angle_beta   90.00
_cell.angle_gamma   90.00
#
_symmetry.space_group_name_H-M   'P 1'
#
loop_
_entity.id
_entity.type
_entity.pdbx_description
1 polymer ?
#
loop_
_entity_poly.entity_id
_entity_poly.type
_entity_poly.pdbx_seq_one_letter_code
_entity_poly.pdbx_strand_id
1 'polypeptide(L)'
;MKTKEMKGITLIALVITIVVLMILAGVSINIVLGDDGIIKKAKEAAETTRRASAEEEMNRLVLEYQLASKDETLESFLQEKVTEGRIDGVTDNGDGTITITKKVEGKDYTITVKKPVAPTPSVKVGAIRVVSDSTGAGSSLGEASTSKGKTLYIMIDSSISGGTTTVSPEVPYAVTENGTYKFTVTGTVNGTTYTKEVSVTVNQFKNSILEDINIKIGDSVNYTYDSAGSYSLSSTYSGYSSNQTIAQTTGLTWKVLNVDKENDTVDIISTNPTSSTVTFANILGYNNGPYLMNEICKAQYSNKTLGVNARSINLLDMEKHLTAAGIAARNAYSSNVKYGTTKTYTSNTKYPSLYANQKGAGPNVSSITPSDTTKGNDPYEESKPIATTEPTTDNTSGTGNPLTVTQTYYNIAIDNTNYGTASSILANGTTFWVASRYVDIYSDRASFGLRCADTCTNGLYLFYSRGDTRGNQMCLRPVVSLPSSLLT
;
A
#
# COMPACT_ATOMS: atom_id res chain seq x y z
N MET A 1 -11.30 36.82 15.55
CA MET A 1 -10.40 37.81 14.92
C MET A 1 -10.19 37.37 13.48
N LYS A 2 -10.74 38.09 12.51
CA LYS A 2 -10.53 37.82 11.08
C LYS A 2 -9.24 38.52 10.64
N THR A 3 -8.24 37.76 10.32
CA THR A 3 -7.03 38.29 9.68
C THR A 3 -7.35 38.67 8.24
N LYS A 4 -7.22 39.96 7.97
CA LYS A 4 -7.42 40.56 6.66
C LYS A 4 -6.16 40.29 5.85
N GLU A 5 -6.29 39.44 4.80
CA GLU A 5 -5.22 39.24 3.82
C GLU A 5 -4.92 40.57 3.12
N MET A 6 -3.73 41.08 3.32
CA MET A 6 -3.21 42.18 2.52
C MET A 6 -2.81 41.63 1.14
N LYS A 7 -3.62 41.88 0.14
CA LYS A 7 -3.26 41.64 -1.26
C LYS A 7 -2.09 42.59 -1.60
N GLY A 8 -0.92 42.02 -1.77
CA GLY A 8 0.24 42.75 -2.23
C GLY A 8 -0.05 43.37 -3.61
N ILE A 9 0.24 44.67 -3.74
CA ILE A 9 0.19 45.35 -5.01
C ILE A 9 1.17 44.63 -5.92
N THR A 10 0.70 44.09 -7.06
CA THR A 10 1.56 43.42 -8.02
C THR A 10 2.62 44.45 -8.52
N LEU A 11 3.87 44.00 -8.66
CA LEU A 11 5.00 44.81 -9.19
C LEU A 11 4.61 45.54 -10.45
N ILE A 12 3.73 44.96 -11.26
CA ILE A 12 3.12 45.55 -12.47
C ILE A 12 2.36 46.84 -12.18
N ALA A 13 1.52 46.85 -11.15
CA ALA A 13 0.75 48.04 -10.79
C ALA A 13 1.65 49.17 -10.30
N LEU A 14 2.72 48.86 -9.57
CA LEU A 14 3.71 49.87 -9.13
C LEU A 14 4.48 50.47 -10.27
N VAL A 15 4.96 49.65 -11.22
CA VAL A 15 5.71 50.10 -12.39
C VAL A 15 4.83 50.94 -13.31
N ILE A 16 3.58 50.52 -13.57
CA ILE A 16 2.62 51.29 -14.37
C ILE A 16 2.34 52.67 -13.73
N THR A 17 2.16 52.72 -12.40
CA THR A 17 1.91 53.97 -11.68
C THR A 17 3.09 54.92 -11.75
N ILE A 18 4.33 54.41 -11.65
CA ILE A 18 5.57 55.24 -11.77
C ILE A 18 5.76 55.79 -13.19
N VAL A 19 5.51 54.96 -14.21
CA VAL A 19 5.62 55.39 -15.61
C VAL A 19 4.56 56.44 -15.94
N VAL A 20 3.33 56.27 -15.47
CA VAL A 20 2.25 57.27 -15.68
C VAL A 20 2.54 58.58 -14.96
N LEU A 21 3.10 58.53 -13.73
CA LEU A 21 3.50 59.74 -13.01
C LEU A 21 4.67 60.50 -13.67
N MET A 22 5.63 59.78 -14.24
CA MET A 22 6.74 60.40 -15.00
C MET A 22 6.24 61.05 -16.32
N ILE A 23 5.25 60.46 -16.96
CA ILE A 23 4.62 61.05 -18.18
C ILE A 23 3.85 62.33 -17.82
N LEU A 24 3.13 62.34 -16.71
CA LEU A 24 2.36 63.51 -16.26
C LEU A 24 3.23 64.66 -15.77
N ALA A 25 4.42 64.41 -15.21
CA ALA A 25 5.37 65.44 -14.81
C ALA A 25 6.06 66.15 -15.99
N GLY A 26 6.17 65.44 -17.13
CA GLY A 26 6.85 66.01 -18.34
C GLY A 26 6.00 67.00 -19.16
N VAL A 27 4.68 66.98 -19.00
CA VAL A 27 3.74 67.75 -19.84
C VAL A 27 3.44 69.17 -19.32
N SER A 28 3.79 69.48 -18.08
CA SER A 28 3.25 70.67 -17.36
C SER A 28 4.09 71.95 -17.46
N ILE A 29 5.26 71.92 -18.10
CA ILE A 29 6.10 73.13 -18.13
C ILE A 29 6.53 73.40 -19.56
N ASN A 30 5.76 74.15 -20.33
CA ASN A 30 6.16 75.13 -21.32
C ASN A 30 5.03 75.54 -22.28
N ILE A 31 3.98 76.05 -21.75
CA ILE A 31 3.00 76.80 -22.53
C ILE A 31 2.95 78.20 -21.98
N VAL A 32 3.87 79.05 -22.38
CA VAL A 32 3.66 80.52 -22.47
C VAL A 32 4.90 81.09 -23.19
N LEU A 33 4.64 81.82 -24.29
CA LEU A 33 5.37 82.86 -24.98
C LEU A 33 5.77 82.55 -26.45
N GLY A 34 5.05 83.22 -27.37
CA GLY A 34 5.51 83.51 -28.71
C GLY A 34 4.65 83.05 -29.88
N ASP A 35 4.16 83.93 -30.74
CA ASP A 35 3.14 83.75 -31.78
C ASP A 35 3.46 82.77 -32.91
N ASP A 36 4.71 82.29 -33.10
CA ASP A 36 5.07 81.31 -34.11
C ASP A 36 5.44 79.93 -33.50
N GLY A 37 5.53 79.83 -32.21
CA GLY A 37 6.00 78.65 -31.52
C GLY A 37 4.90 77.59 -31.16
N ILE A 38 3.63 77.98 -31.00
CA ILE A 38 2.59 77.20 -30.41
C ILE A 38 2.16 76.07 -31.35
N ILE A 39 2.04 76.28 -32.64
CA ILE A 39 1.60 75.19 -33.54
C ILE A 39 2.77 74.23 -33.80
N LYS A 40 3.98 74.73 -33.91
CA LYS A 40 5.15 73.86 -34.07
C LYS A 40 5.42 73.09 -32.81
N LYS A 41 5.34 73.72 -31.62
CA LYS A 41 5.46 73.09 -30.31
C LYS A 41 4.29 72.10 -30.02
N ALA A 42 3.08 72.45 -30.49
CA ALA A 42 1.95 71.55 -30.39
C ALA A 42 2.13 70.32 -31.29
N LYS A 43 2.64 70.49 -32.51
CA LYS A 43 2.98 69.37 -33.39
C LYS A 43 4.15 68.56 -32.85
N GLU A 44 5.18 69.19 -32.31
CA GLU A 44 6.32 68.50 -31.65
C GLU A 44 5.88 67.79 -30.36
N ALA A 45 5.02 68.41 -29.59
CA ALA A 45 4.44 67.79 -28.39
C ALA A 45 3.50 66.58 -28.73
N ALA A 46 2.68 66.74 -29.78
CA ALA A 46 1.85 65.66 -30.28
C ALA A 46 2.71 64.49 -30.82
N GLU A 47 3.78 64.80 -31.54
CA GLU A 47 4.72 63.78 -32.00
C GLU A 47 5.46 63.11 -30.86
N THR A 48 5.90 63.90 -29.87
CA THR A 48 6.54 63.35 -28.67
C THR A 48 5.58 62.44 -27.90
N THR A 49 4.30 62.83 -27.80
CA THR A 49 3.27 62.04 -27.13
C THR A 49 2.98 60.74 -27.89
N ARG A 50 2.86 60.80 -29.23
CA ARG A 50 2.69 59.62 -30.09
C ARG A 50 3.86 58.65 -29.95
N ARG A 51 5.09 59.19 -29.98
CA ARG A 51 6.31 58.41 -29.80
C ARG A 51 6.34 57.75 -28.42
N ALA A 52 6.08 58.52 -27.34
CA ALA A 52 6.07 58.00 -25.99
C ALA A 52 5.02 56.90 -25.82
N SER A 53 3.82 57.08 -26.36
CA SER A 53 2.77 56.08 -26.32
C SER A 53 3.13 54.81 -27.10
N ALA A 54 3.76 54.93 -28.26
CA ALA A 54 4.22 53.78 -29.03
C ALA A 54 5.35 53.02 -28.30
N GLU A 55 6.34 53.76 -27.78
CA GLU A 55 7.45 53.21 -27.02
C GLU A 55 6.97 52.54 -25.72
N GLU A 56 5.99 53.10 -25.02
CA GLU A 56 5.37 52.55 -23.83
C GLU A 56 4.71 51.21 -24.15
N GLU A 57 3.89 51.11 -25.19
CA GLU A 57 3.24 49.88 -25.59
C GLU A 57 4.27 48.78 -25.94
N MET A 58 5.29 49.14 -26.73
CA MET A 58 6.34 48.20 -27.09
C MET A 58 7.15 47.75 -25.86
N ASN A 59 7.51 48.65 -24.95
CA ASN A 59 8.21 48.31 -23.71
C ASN A 59 7.34 47.46 -22.76
N ARG A 60 6.05 47.74 -22.74
CA ARG A 60 5.07 46.94 -21.96
C ARG A 60 5.04 45.51 -22.46
N LEU A 61 5.09 45.25 -23.75
CA LEU A 61 5.13 43.92 -24.33
C LEU A 61 6.41 43.16 -23.93
N VAL A 62 7.55 43.84 -23.96
CA VAL A 62 8.82 43.26 -23.52
C VAL A 62 8.75 42.89 -22.03
N LEU A 63 8.18 43.77 -21.23
CA LEU A 63 7.98 43.50 -19.80
C LEU A 63 6.96 42.34 -19.56
N GLU A 64 5.89 42.31 -20.33
CA GLU A 64 4.90 41.21 -20.31
C GLU A 64 5.54 39.85 -20.60
N TYR A 65 6.43 39.80 -21.60
CA TYR A 65 7.24 38.61 -21.87
C TYR A 65 8.17 38.22 -20.71
N GLN A 66 8.86 39.21 -20.10
CA GLN A 66 9.77 38.96 -18.98
C GLN A 66 9.06 38.44 -17.72
N LEU A 67 7.79 38.81 -17.53
CA LEU A 67 6.96 38.41 -16.40
C LEU A 67 6.20 37.09 -16.65
N ALA A 68 6.01 36.73 -17.91
CA ALA A 68 5.40 35.46 -18.26
C ALA A 68 6.47 34.36 -18.21
N SER A 69 6.28 33.34 -17.36
CA SER A 69 7.06 32.10 -17.42
C SER A 69 6.69 31.33 -18.70
N LYS A 70 7.31 31.63 -19.81
CA LYS A 70 7.00 31.03 -21.11
C LYS A 70 8.19 30.25 -21.66
N ASP A 71 7.89 29.11 -22.24
CA ASP A 71 8.84 28.26 -22.98
C ASP A 71 9.09 28.78 -24.45
N GLU A 72 8.67 29.99 -24.77
CA GLU A 72 8.77 30.58 -26.07
C GLU A 72 9.85 31.70 -26.12
N THR A 73 10.40 31.98 -27.31
CA THR A 73 11.36 33.07 -27.51
C THR A 73 10.66 34.42 -27.49
N LEU A 74 11.39 35.50 -27.12
CA LEU A 74 10.88 36.87 -27.21
C LEU A 74 10.40 37.21 -28.63
N GLU A 75 11.07 36.71 -29.65
CA GLU A 75 10.71 36.91 -31.04
C GLU A 75 9.36 36.25 -31.37
N SER A 76 9.15 34.97 -30.96
CA SER A 76 7.88 34.27 -31.18
C SER A 76 6.72 34.94 -30.47
N PHE A 77 6.95 35.36 -29.23
CA PHE A 77 5.95 36.09 -28.44
C PHE A 77 5.55 37.42 -29.13
N LEU A 78 6.55 38.20 -29.56
CA LEU A 78 6.28 39.48 -30.23
C LEU A 78 5.61 39.29 -31.58
N GLN A 79 5.93 38.21 -32.31
CA GLN A 79 5.28 37.90 -33.60
C GLN A 79 3.79 37.56 -33.39
N GLU A 80 3.44 36.92 -32.29
CA GLU A 80 2.04 36.73 -31.89
C GLU A 80 1.36 38.09 -31.69
N LYS A 81 2.03 39.06 -31.07
CA LYS A 81 1.50 40.41 -30.82
C LYS A 81 1.36 41.23 -32.09
N VAL A 82 2.13 40.95 -33.16
CA VAL A 82 1.89 41.46 -34.50
C VAL A 82 0.57 40.90 -35.04
N THR A 83 0.35 39.60 -34.88
CA THR A 83 -0.92 38.95 -35.34
C THR A 83 -2.13 39.50 -34.60
N GLU A 84 -1.99 39.81 -33.32
CA GLU A 84 -3.02 40.43 -32.48
C GLU A 84 -3.25 41.95 -32.85
N GLY A 85 -2.40 42.55 -33.68
CA GLY A 85 -2.51 43.98 -34.07
C GLY A 85 -2.05 44.95 -32.98
N ARG A 86 -1.33 44.48 -31.96
CA ARG A 86 -0.80 45.31 -30.87
C ARG A 86 0.44 46.09 -31.31
N ILE A 87 1.26 45.51 -32.18
CA ILE A 87 2.43 46.09 -32.83
C ILE A 87 2.39 45.76 -34.33
N ASP A 88 3.19 46.44 -35.15
CA ASP A 88 3.11 46.31 -36.60
C ASP A 88 4.28 45.52 -37.22
N GLY A 89 5.35 45.31 -36.48
CA GLY A 89 6.48 44.53 -36.96
C GLY A 89 7.50 44.16 -35.92
N VAL A 90 8.20 43.06 -36.19
CA VAL A 90 9.32 42.54 -35.40
C VAL A 90 10.43 42.13 -36.35
N THR A 91 11.64 42.60 -36.13
CA THR A 91 12.82 42.28 -36.94
C THR A 91 13.94 41.78 -36.03
N ASP A 92 14.42 40.58 -36.29
CA ASP A 92 15.65 40.06 -35.69
C ASP A 92 16.85 40.71 -36.39
N ASN A 93 17.68 41.47 -35.67
CA ASN A 93 18.83 42.17 -36.25
C ASN A 93 20.05 41.25 -36.44
N GLY A 94 20.01 39.99 -35.94
CA GLY A 94 21.12 39.04 -36.07
C GLY A 94 22.30 39.31 -35.14
N ASP A 95 22.30 40.42 -34.40
CA ASP A 95 23.34 40.85 -33.46
C ASP A 95 22.96 40.59 -31.98
N GLY A 96 21.92 39.81 -31.74
CA GLY A 96 21.38 39.56 -30.40
C GLY A 96 20.35 40.61 -29.96
N THR A 97 19.88 41.45 -30.89
CA THR A 97 18.83 42.43 -30.63
C THR A 97 17.63 42.21 -31.55
N ILE A 98 16.46 42.67 -31.07
CA ILE A 98 15.20 42.67 -31.82
C ILE A 98 14.72 44.11 -31.93
N THR A 99 14.34 44.52 -33.13
CA THR A 99 13.65 45.80 -33.39
C THR A 99 12.14 45.55 -33.44
N ILE A 100 11.41 46.27 -32.60
CA ILE A 100 9.95 46.25 -32.54
C ILE A 100 9.44 47.53 -33.18
N THR A 101 8.45 47.44 -34.06
CA THR A 101 7.84 48.55 -34.77
C THR A 101 6.38 48.69 -34.42
N LYS A 102 5.96 49.92 -34.09
CA LYS A 102 4.54 50.29 -33.93
C LYS A 102 4.21 51.49 -34.78
N LYS A 103 3.18 51.40 -35.59
CA LYS A 103 2.67 52.47 -36.44
C LYS A 103 1.58 53.25 -35.72
N VAL A 104 1.76 54.57 -35.63
CA VAL A 104 0.76 55.49 -35.11
C VAL A 104 0.51 56.57 -36.13
N GLU A 105 -0.73 56.71 -36.59
CA GLU A 105 -1.15 57.67 -37.62
C GLU A 105 -0.24 57.68 -38.89
N GLY A 106 0.13 56.46 -39.35
CA GLY A 106 0.89 56.28 -40.56
C GLY A 106 2.42 56.46 -40.42
N LYS A 107 2.92 56.76 -39.23
CA LYS A 107 4.36 56.90 -38.93
C LYS A 107 4.86 55.76 -38.08
N ASP A 108 6.01 55.20 -38.45
CA ASP A 108 6.64 54.09 -37.73
C ASP A 108 7.51 54.61 -36.57
N TYR A 109 7.30 54.01 -35.38
CA TYR A 109 8.14 54.17 -34.20
C TYR A 109 8.79 52.85 -33.87
N THR A 110 10.04 52.85 -33.48
CA THR A 110 10.80 51.63 -33.23
C THR A 110 11.53 51.71 -31.90
N ILE A 111 11.62 50.58 -31.23
CA ILE A 111 12.59 50.35 -30.15
C ILE A 111 13.44 49.14 -30.49
N THR A 112 14.67 49.12 -30.00
CA THR A 112 15.57 47.97 -30.12
C THR A 112 15.86 47.44 -28.74
N VAL A 113 15.60 46.16 -28.53
CA VAL A 113 15.77 45.48 -27.25
C VAL A 113 16.73 44.30 -27.42
N LYS A 114 17.52 44.00 -26.39
CA LYS A 114 18.36 42.79 -26.38
C LYS A 114 17.48 41.56 -26.24
N LYS A 115 17.79 40.54 -27.01
CA LYS A 115 17.20 39.21 -26.79
C LYS A 115 17.60 38.73 -25.39
N PRO A 116 16.65 38.27 -24.56
CA PRO A 116 17.02 37.55 -23.35
C PRO A 116 17.90 36.39 -23.76
N VAL A 117 19.04 36.25 -23.15
CA VAL A 117 19.84 35.03 -23.28
C VAL A 117 18.97 33.92 -22.68
N ALA A 118 18.54 32.98 -23.52
CA ALA A 118 17.79 31.81 -23.01
C ALA A 118 18.64 31.18 -21.92
N PRO A 119 18.06 30.91 -20.74
CA PRO A 119 18.81 30.25 -19.69
C PRO A 119 19.33 28.92 -20.26
N THR A 120 20.61 28.66 -20.07
CA THR A 120 21.21 27.40 -20.51
C THR A 120 20.36 26.25 -19.95
N PRO A 121 19.86 25.34 -20.79
CA PRO A 121 19.07 24.23 -20.32
C PRO A 121 19.83 23.48 -19.25
N SER A 122 19.15 23.15 -18.14
CA SER A 122 19.77 22.40 -17.07
C SER A 122 18.82 21.29 -16.60
N VAL A 123 19.38 20.11 -16.31
CA VAL A 123 18.62 18.98 -15.77
C VAL A 123 18.14 19.32 -14.37
N LYS A 124 16.83 19.26 -14.16
CA LYS A 124 16.20 19.33 -12.84
C LYS A 124 15.89 17.92 -12.37
N VAL A 125 16.31 17.60 -11.17
CA VAL A 125 15.93 16.38 -10.46
C VAL A 125 14.80 16.76 -9.52
N GLY A 126 13.66 16.11 -9.67
CA GLY A 126 12.47 16.31 -8.86
C GLY A 126 12.46 15.42 -7.63
N ALA A 127 11.31 14.78 -7.36
CA ALA A 127 11.18 13.88 -6.22
C ALA A 127 12.01 12.61 -6.43
N ILE A 128 12.71 12.19 -5.35
CA ILE A 128 13.37 10.90 -5.25
C ILE A 128 12.57 10.09 -4.24
N ARG A 129 12.14 8.90 -4.62
CA ARG A 129 11.31 8.03 -3.79
C ARG A 129 11.87 6.62 -3.76
N VAL A 130 11.76 5.95 -2.61
CA VAL A 130 12.01 4.52 -2.46
C VAL A 130 10.68 3.87 -2.10
N VAL A 131 10.16 3.02 -2.98
CA VAL A 131 8.81 2.45 -2.90
C VAL A 131 8.84 0.93 -2.96
N SER A 132 7.76 0.28 -2.51
CA SER A 132 7.61 -1.18 -2.58
C SER A 132 6.99 -1.68 -3.88
N ASP A 133 6.40 -0.81 -4.68
CA ASP A 133 5.70 -1.15 -5.91
C ASP A 133 6.65 -1.11 -7.11
N SER A 134 6.73 -2.19 -7.89
CA SER A 134 7.56 -2.31 -9.09
C SER A 134 7.15 -1.36 -10.22
N THR A 135 5.96 -0.80 -10.19
CA THR A 135 5.50 0.25 -11.12
C THR A 135 5.95 1.63 -10.71
N GLY A 136 6.56 1.77 -9.52
CA GLY A 136 6.95 3.05 -8.94
C GLY A 136 5.80 3.84 -8.33
N ALA A 137 4.62 3.23 -8.18
CA ALA A 137 3.49 3.86 -7.51
C ALA A 137 3.70 3.93 -5.98
N GLY A 138 3.07 4.90 -5.35
CA GLY A 138 3.06 5.05 -3.90
C GLY A 138 3.99 6.14 -3.35
N SER A 139 3.88 6.35 -2.04
CA SER A 139 4.71 7.29 -1.29
C SER A 139 6.05 6.67 -0.92
N SER A 140 7.06 7.50 -0.68
CA SER A 140 8.35 7.03 -0.21
C SER A 140 8.22 6.32 1.14
N LEU A 141 8.90 5.19 1.27
CA LEU A 141 8.95 4.42 2.52
C LEU A 141 9.85 5.12 3.55
N GLY A 142 9.51 4.96 4.82
CA GLY A 142 10.31 5.44 5.93
C GLY A 142 11.58 4.60 6.15
N GLU A 143 12.51 5.15 6.94
CA GLU A 143 13.72 4.45 7.37
C GLU A 143 13.36 3.18 8.16
N ALA A 144 14.12 2.11 7.95
CA ALA A 144 13.95 0.80 8.59
C ALA A 144 12.50 0.28 8.60
N SER A 145 11.71 0.63 7.57
CA SER A 145 10.30 0.24 7.46
C SER A 145 10.08 -1.11 6.78
N THR A 146 11.10 -1.65 6.11
CA THR A 146 11.00 -2.85 5.29
C THR A 146 11.97 -3.91 5.77
N SER A 147 11.50 -5.16 5.83
CA SER A 147 12.32 -6.31 6.19
C SER A 147 13.30 -6.66 5.07
N LYS A 148 14.47 -7.23 5.44
CA LYS A 148 15.39 -7.83 4.46
C LYS A 148 14.68 -8.90 3.62
N GLY A 149 15.17 -9.12 2.40
CA GLY A 149 14.60 -10.10 1.48
C GLY A 149 13.44 -9.56 0.63
N LYS A 150 12.95 -8.37 0.91
CA LYS A 150 12.02 -7.66 0.02
C LYS A 150 12.78 -6.92 -1.07
N THR A 151 12.10 -6.63 -2.17
CA THR A 151 12.63 -5.75 -3.22
C THR A 151 11.95 -4.41 -3.09
N LEU A 152 12.75 -3.34 -3.04
CA LEU A 152 12.29 -1.97 -3.13
C LEU A 152 12.74 -1.37 -4.46
N TYR A 153 12.15 -0.25 -4.84
CA TYR A 153 12.41 0.40 -6.12
C TYR A 153 12.72 1.87 -5.91
N ILE A 154 13.85 2.32 -6.45
CA ILE A 154 14.21 3.73 -6.49
C ILE A 154 13.54 4.37 -7.70
N MET A 155 12.87 5.49 -7.45
CA MET A 155 12.24 6.36 -8.43
C MET A 155 12.91 7.72 -8.42
N ILE A 156 13.21 8.26 -9.58
CA ILE A 156 13.80 9.58 -9.75
C ILE A 156 12.99 10.34 -10.80
N ASP A 157 12.29 11.38 -10.37
CA ASP A 157 11.60 12.28 -11.26
C ASP A 157 12.62 13.29 -11.82
N SER A 158 12.58 13.55 -13.11
CA SER A 158 13.50 14.49 -13.75
C SER A 158 12.84 15.24 -14.89
N SER A 159 13.33 16.44 -15.14
CA SER A 159 12.86 17.28 -16.26
C SER A 159 13.96 18.18 -16.78
N ILE A 160 13.81 18.62 -18.02
CA ILE A 160 14.61 19.67 -18.63
C ILE A 160 13.68 20.51 -19.53
N SER A 161 13.82 21.84 -19.48
CA SER A 161 12.98 22.72 -20.28
C SER A 161 13.26 22.54 -21.76
N GLY A 162 12.20 22.31 -22.55
CA GLY A 162 12.29 22.15 -24.01
C GLY A 162 12.88 20.81 -24.47
N GLY A 163 12.92 19.77 -23.62
CA GLY A 163 13.51 18.48 -23.96
C GLY A 163 12.96 17.30 -23.19
N THR A 164 13.64 16.18 -23.30
CA THR A 164 13.34 14.92 -22.62
C THR A 164 14.48 14.53 -21.70
N THR A 165 14.17 13.75 -20.65
CA THR A 165 15.18 13.20 -19.73
C THR A 165 15.16 11.69 -19.72
N THR A 166 16.33 11.08 -19.46
CA THR A 166 16.53 9.67 -19.18
C THR A 166 17.35 9.51 -17.92
N VAL A 167 17.16 8.40 -17.20
CA VAL A 167 17.90 8.05 -15.99
C VAL A 167 18.68 6.77 -16.23
N SER A 168 19.94 6.73 -15.86
CA SER A 168 20.79 5.54 -15.94
C SER A 168 21.51 5.29 -14.59
N PRO A 169 21.40 4.09 -13.97
CA PRO A 169 20.54 2.97 -14.39
C PRO A 169 19.06 3.35 -14.51
N GLU A 170 18.32 2.59 -15.35
CA GLU A 170 16.89 2.83 -15.58
C GLU A 170 16.07 2.72 -14.27
N VAL A 171 15.04 3.56 -14.15
CA VAL A 171 14.09 3.52 -13.02
C VAL A 171 12.72 3.05 -13.52
N PRO A 172 11.97 2.25 -12.72
CA PRO A 172 12.19 1.83 -11.33
C PRO A 172 13.43 0.93 -11.15
N TYR A 173 14.38 1.35 -10.30
CA TYR A 173 15.60 0.57 -10.06
C TYR A 173 15.45 -0.31 -8.81
N ALA A 174 15.54 -1.63 -8.99
CA ALA A 174 15.35 -2.60 -7.92
C ALA A 174 16.56 -2.65 -6.98
N VAL A 175 16.30 -2.63 -5.67
CA VAL A 175 17.28 -2.75 -4.59
C VAL A 175 16.79 -3.73 -3.52
N THR A 176 17.72 -4.47 -2.91
CA THR A 176 17.42 -5.49 -1.88
C THR A 176 18.14 -5.25 -0.57
N GLU A 177 18.94 -4.19 -0.49
CA GLU A 177 19.75 -3.85 0.70
C GLU A 177 19.92 -2.34 0.85
N ASN A 178 20.29 -1.91 2.06
CA ASN A 178 20.68 -0.53 2.32
C ASN A 178 21.99 -0.21 1.62
N GLY A 179 22.12 1.01 1.12
CA GLY A 179 23.32 1.44 0.42
C GLY A 179 23.14 2.77 -0.27
N THR A 180 24.20 3.24 -0.92
CA THR A 180 24.15 4.46 -1.75
C THR A 180 24.26 4.06 -3.22
N TYR A 181 23.23 4.38 -3.98
CA TYR A 181 23.09 4.07 -5.39
C TYR A 181 23.28 5.33 -6.22
N LYS A 182 24.08 5.23 -7.27
CA LYS A 182 24.40 6.37 -8.15
C LYS A 182 23.66 6.29 -9.45
N PHE A 183 23.15 7.43 -9.89
CA PHE A 183 22.42 7.58 -11.14
C PHE A 183 22.94 8.78 -11.91
N THR A 184 22.89 8.70 -13.22
CA THR A 184 23.11 9.83 -14.12
C THR A 184 21.79 10.18 -14.78
N VAL A 185 21.32 11.40 -14.58
CA VAL A 185 20.18 11.94 -15.30
C VAL A 185 20.68 12.71 -16.51
N THR A 186 20.27 12.31 -17.69
CA THR A 186 20.64 12.94 -18.97
C THR A 186 19.42 13.63 -19.55
N GLY A 187 19.53 14.93 -19.82
CA GLY A 187 18.54 15.71 -20.53
C GLY A 187 19.02 16.03 -21.95
N THR A 188 18.14 15.96 -22.94
CA THR A 188 18.45 16.28 -24.34
C THR A 188 17.53 17.39 -24.83
N VAL A 189 18.12 18.48 -25.31
CA VAL A 189 17.42 19.62 -25.90
C VAL A 189 18.06 19.93 -27.25
N ASN A 190 17.28 19.88 -28.31
CA ASN A 190 17.76 20.14 -29.68
C ASN A 190 19.06 19.41 -30.06
N GLY A 191 19.18 18.13 -29.64
CA GLY A 191 20.33 17.28 -29.90
C GLY A 191 21.55 17.54 -28.99
N THR A 192 21.49 18.52 -28.09
CA THR A 192 22.54 18.77 -27.09
C THR A 192 22.18 18.04 -25.78
N THR A 193 23.15 17.37 -25.17
CA THR A 193 22.97 16.63 -23.91
C THR A 193 23.53 17.40 -22.71
N TYR A 194 22.77 17.30 -21.60
CA TYR A 194 23.11 17.88 -20.31
C TYR A 194 22.98 16.74 -19.27
N THR A 195 23.96 16.59 -18.40
CA THR A 195 23.97 15.50 -17.42
C THR A 195 24.01 16.03 -16.00
N LYS A 196 23.42 15.24 -15.08
CA LYS A 196 23.50 15.48 -13.64
C LYS A 196 23.61 14.16 -12.89
N GLU A 197 24.65 14.05 -12.05
CA GLU A 197 24.84 12.93 -11.15
C GLU A 197 23.92 13.04 -9.94
N VAL A 198 23.35 11.92 -9.53
CA VAL A 198 22.44 11.81 -8.37
C VAL A 198 22.85 10.61 -7.53
N SER A 199 23.02 10.81 -6.24
CA SER A 199 23.24 9.73 -5.28
C SER A 199 22.00 9.57 -4.41
N VAL A 200 21.47 8.35 -4.34
CA VAL A 200 20.30 8.00 -3.54
C VAL A 200 20.74 7.05 -2.43
N THR A 201 20.53 7.46 -1.18
CA THR A 201 20.77 6.59 -0.03
C THR A 201 19.51 5.83 0.30
N VAL A 202 19.58 4.50 0.26
CA VAL A 202 18.54 3.58 0.69
C VAL A 202 18.88 3.16 2.13
N ASN A 203 17.95 3.43 3.05
CA ASN A 203 18.05 3.08 4.47
C ASN A 203 16.73 2.47 5.00
N GLN A 204 15.88 2.00 4.07
CA GLN A 204 14.56 1.49 4.37
C GLN A 204 14.56 0.06 4.92
N PHE A 205 15.62 -0.71 4.68
CA PHE A 205 15.69 -2.08 5.17
C PHE A 205 16.10 -2.14 6.64
N LYS A 206 15.38 -2.95 7.41
CA LYS A 206 15.75 -3.28 8.79
C LYS A 206 16.97 -4.20 8.80
N ASN A 207 17.83 -4.06 9.77
CA ASN A 207 18.75 -5.11 10.13
C ASN A 207 17.98 -6.11 11.02
N SER A 208 17.90 -7.39 10.61
CA SER A 208 17.27 -8.40 11.45
C SER A 208 18.20 -8.77 12.61
N ILE A 209 17.72 -8.58 13.83
CA ILE A 209 18.44 -9.03 15.04
C ILE A 209 18.57 -10.56 15.02
N LEU A 210 17.65 -11.26 14.37
CA LEU A 210 17.64 -12.73 14.26
C LEU A 210 18.80 -13.29 13.41
N GLU A 211 19.54 -12.46 12.70
CA GLU A 211 20.78 -12.88 12.02
C GLU A 211 21.92 -13.10 13.01
N ASP A 212 21.92 -12.33 14.09
CA ASP A 212 22.96 -12.39 15.14
C ASP A 212 22.59 -13.37 16.26
N ILE A 213 21.30 -13.72 16.40
CA ILE A 213 20.80 -14.66 17.39
C ILE A 213 20.68 -16.05 16.75
N ASN A 214 21.38 -17.04 17.31
CA ASN A 214 21.31 -18.44 16.86
C ASN A 214 20.07 -19.15 17.43
N ILE A 215 18.87 -18.60 17.17
CA ILE A 215 17.60 -19.20 17.61
C ILE A 215 17.08 -20.17 16.57
N LYS A 216 16.57 -21.33 17.02
CA LYS A 216 16.10 -22.42 16.15
C LYS A 216 14.73 -22.91 16.57
N ILE A 217 14.03 -23.52 15.63
CA ILE A 217 12.80 -24.25 15.89
C ILE A 217 13.03 -25.31 16.97
N GLY A 218 12.21 -25.27 18.02
CA GLY A 218 12.30 -26.16 19.18
C GLY A 218 13.03 -25.59 20.38
N ASP A 219 13.76 -24.49 20.23
CA ASP A 219 14.40 -23.81 21.33
C ASP A 219 13.37 -23.34 22.36
N SER A 220 13.72 -23.41 23.65
CA SER A 220 12.86 -22.92 24.72
C SER A 220 12.96 -21.40 24.85
N VAL A 221 11.81 -20.76 25.03
CA VAL A 221 11.69 -19.31 25.20
C VAL A 221 11.00 -19.02 26.53
N ASN A 222 11.56 -18.10 27.29
CA ASN A 222 10.94 -17.63 28.52
C ASN A 222 9.92 -16.55 28.18
N TYR A 223 8.66 -16.94 28.16
CA TYR A 223 7.54 -16.03 27.92
C TYR A 223 6.52 -16.15 29.05
N THR A 224 6.09 -15.00 29.55
CA THR A 224 5.05 -14.90 30.57
C THR A 224 3.84 -14.19 29.99
N TYR A 225 2.66 -14.59 30.41
CA TYR A 225 1.39 -14.02 29.97
C TYR A 225 0.59 -13.49 31.17
N ASP A 226 -0.38 -12.62 30.87
CA ASP A 226 -1.23 -12.04 31.91
C ASP A 226 -2.13 -13.10 32.54
N SER A 227 -2.47 -12.92 33.83
CA SER A 227 -3.44 -13.75 34.46
C SER A 227 -4.85 -13.30 34.10
N ALA A 228 -5.62 -14.17 33.42
CA ALA A 228 -6.98 -13.89 33.00
C ALA A 228 -8.04 -14.76 33.76
N GLY A 229 -7.58 -15.76 34.48
CA GLY A 229 -8.46 -16.68 35.24
C GLY A 229 -9.30 -17.59 34.33
N SER A 230 -10.40 -17.11 33.78
CA SER A 230 -11.27 -17.88 32.90
C SER A 230 -11.86 -17.02 31.77
N TYR A 231 -12.26 -17.67 30.67
CA TYR A 231 -12.99 -17.10 29.57
C TYR A 231 -14.40 -17.68 29.50
N SER A 232 -15.41 -16.82 29.39
CA SER A 232 -16.81 -17.24 29.25
C SER A 232 -17.18 -17.33 27.77
N LEU A 233 -17.42 -18.53 27.27
CA LEU A 233 -17.83 -18.79 25.89
C LEU A 233 -19.34 -19.09 25.83
N SER A 234 -20.08 -18.20 25.14
CA SER A 234 -21.51 -18.37 24.96
C SER A 234 -21.84 -19.52 24.00
N SER A 235 -22.85 -20.30 24.36
CA SER A 235 -23.46 -21.31 23.49
C SER A 235 -24.05 -20.70 22.21
N THR A 236 -24.49 -19.45 22.28
CA THR A 236 -24.99 -18.66 21.13
C THR A 236 -23.98 -18.59 19.98
N TYR A 237 -22.69 -18.59 20.28
CA TYR A 237 -21.65 -18.48 19.28
C TYR A 237 -20.90 -19.79 19.01
N SER A 238 -20.71 -20.62 20.03
CA SER A 238 -20.00 -21.90 19.89
C SER A 238 -20.85 -22.99 19.23
N GLY A 239 -22.19 -22.81 19.22
CA GLY A 239 -23.13 -23.80 18.76
C GLY A 239 -23.30 -25.00 19.70
N TYR A 240 -22.59 -25.02 20.84
CA TYR A 240 -22.73 -26.05 21.85
C TYR A 240 -24.03 -25.84 22.65
N SER A 241 -24.50 -26.89 23.31
CA SER A 241 -25.78 -26.89 24.00
C SER A 241 -25.83 -26.03 25.28
N SER A 242 -24.65 -25.63 25.81
CA SER A 242 -24.53 -24.82 27.02
C SER A 242 -23.36 -23.84 26.93
N ASN A 243 -23.42 -22.78 27.75
CA ASN A 243 -22.28 -21.90 27.95
C ASN A 243 -21.10 -22.64 28.57
N GLN A 244 -19.89 -22.26 28.21
CA GLN A 244 -18.67 -22.89 28.68
C GLN A 244 -17.82 -21.88 29.45
N THR A 245 -17.22 -22.33 30.55
CA THR A 245 -16.21 -21.58 31.28
C THR A 245 -14.87 -22.27 31.04
N ILE A 246 -14.01 -21.59 30.29
CA ILE A 246 -12.70 -22.09 29.89
C ILE A 246 -11.67 -21.55 30.89
N ALA A 247 -11.21 -22.40 31.81
CA ALA A 247 -10.18 -21.99 32.74
C ALA A 247 -8.84 -21.80 32.05
N GLN A 248 -8.11 -20.77 32.45
CA GLN A 248 -6.74 -20.54 31.98
C GLN A 248 -5.83 -21.69 32.49
N THR A 249 -5.03 -22.25 31.58
CA THR A 249 -3.98 -23.18 31.95
C THR A 249 -2.73 -22.40 32.39
N THR A 250 -2.34 -22.56 33.64
CA THR A 250 -1.15 -21.92 34.21
C THR A 250 0.11 -22.77 33.98
N GLY A 251 1.28 -22.13 34.02
CA GLY A 251 2.56 -22.83 33.92
C GLY A 251 2.91 -23.38 32.53
N LEU A 252 2.28 -22.86 31.48
CA LEU A 252 2.69 -23.20 30.12
C LEU A 252 4.13 -22.77 29.87
N THR A 253 4.90 -23.64 29.26
CA THR A 253 6.23 -23.38 28.74
C THR A 253 6.17 -23.20 27.22
N TRP A 254 7.16 -22.57 26.65
CA TRP A 254 7.12 -22.12 25.26
C TRP A 254 8.32 -22.59 24.47
N LYS A 255 8.08 -22.91 23.21
CA LYS A 255 9.11 -23.29 22.25
C LYS A 255 8.99 -22.48 20.98
N VAL A 256 10.12 -22.25 20.31
CA VAL A 256 10.14 -21.62 18.99
C VAL A 256 9.42 -22.52 17.99
N LEU A 257 8.39 -22.01 17.37
CA LEU A 257 7.66 -22.65 16.28
C LEU A 257 8.20 -22.21 14.93
N ASN A 258 8.45 -20.91 14.74
CA ASN A 258 8.92 -20.35 13.48
C ASN A 258 9.86 -19.18 13.73
N VAL A 259 10.83 -18.99 12.82
CA VAL A 259 11.77 -17.87 12.83
C VAL A 259 11.58 -17.11 11.52
N ASP A 260 11.01 -15.92 11.58
CA ASP A 260 10.76 -15.08 10.43
C ASP A 260 11.77 -13.93 10.39
N LYS A 261 12.87 -14.15 9.66
CA LYS A 261 13.91 -13.16 9.47
C LYS A 261 13.51 -11.97 8.61
N GLU A 262 12.48 -12.14 7.77
CA GLU A 262 11.97 -11.05 6.93
C GLU A 262 11.20 -10.01 7.75
N ASN A 263 10.36 -10.50 8.69
CA ASN A 263 9.55 -9.65 9.56
C ASN A 263 10.18 -9.41 10.93
N ASP A 264 11.38 -9.97 11.16
CA ASP A 264 12.14 -9.85 12.41
C ASP A 264 11.31 -10.32 13.62
N THR A 265 10.61 -11.44 13.47
CA THR A 265 9.72 -12.02 14.47
C THR A 265 10.00 -13.50 14.67
N VAL A 266 9.68 -13.96 15.87
CA VAL A 266 9.71 -15.39 16.25
C VAL A 266 8.31 -15.78 16.74
N ASP A 267 7.72 -16.76 16.08
CA ASP A 267 6.49 -17.39 16.60
C ASP A 267 6.88 -18.42 17.64
N ILE A 268 6.37 -18.27 18.84
CA ILE A 268 6.48 -19.25 19.91
C ILE A 268 5.15 -19.95 20.13
N ILE A 269 5.20 -21.22 20.47
CA ILE A 269 4.02 -22.04 20.73
C ILE A 269 4.12 -22.67 22.13
N SER A 270 3.00 -22.82 22.81
CA SER A 270 2.97 -23.57 24.08
C SER A 270 3.50 -25.00 23.87
N THR A 271 4.39 -25.48 24.73
CA THR A 271 4.95 -26.82 24.62
C THR A 271 3.84 -27.89 24.66
N ASN A 272 2.85 -27.70 25.53
CA ASN A 272 1.68 -28.55 25.62
C ASN A 272 0.42 -27.74 25.28
N PRO A 273 -0.65 -28.39 24.80
CA PRO A 273 -1.96 -27.78 24.73
C PRO A 273 -2.47 -27.36 26.11
N THR A 274 -3.50 -26.55 26.13
CA THR A 274 -4.21 -26.21 27.37
C THR A 274 -4.80 -27.46 28.03
N SER A 275 -4.96 -27.43 29.37
CA SER A 275 -5.67 -28.47 30.08
C SER A 275 -7.19 -28.37 29.96
N SER A 276 -7.67 -27.14 29.74
CA SER A 276 -9.09 -26.88 29.50
C SER A 276 -9.44 -27.14 28.05
N THR A 277 -10.61 -27.69 27.84
CA THR A 277 -11.14 -27.99 26.51
C THR A 277 -12.21 -27.00 26.09
N VAL A 278 -12.39 -26.85 24.79
CA VAL A 278 -13.42 -26.04 24.15
C VAL A 278 -14.28 -26.93 23.26
N THR A 279 -15.59 -26.82 23.37
CA THR A 279 -16.51 -27.55 22.51
C THR A 279 -17.14 -26.62 21.48
N PHE A 280 -17.01 -26.99 20.21
CA PHE A 280 -17.72 -26.39 19.10
C PHE A 280 -18.71 -27.39 18.51
N ALA A 281 -19.85 -26.91 18.04
CA ALA A 281 -20.87 -27.73 17.42
C ALA A 281 -21.59 -27.00 16.30
N ASN A 282 -22.21 -27.76 15.39
CA ASN A 282 -23.07 -27.33 14.31
C ASN A 282 -22.45 -26.22 13.42
N ILE A 283 -23.31 -25.52 12.69
CA ILE A 283 -22.92 -24.43 11.75
C ILE A 283 -22.29 -23.27 12.48
N LEU A 284 -22.73 -22.92 13.67
CA LEU A 284 -22.18 -21.82 14.46
C LEU A 284 -20.71 -22.09 14.83
N GLY A 285 -20.44 -23.32 15.29
CA GLY A 285 -19.07 -23.75 15.56
C GLY A 285 -18.19 -23.70 14.32
N TYR A 286 -18.69 -24.14 13.17
CA TYR A 286 -17.99 -24.03 11.90
C TYR A 286 -17.68 -22.58 11.51
N ASN A 287 -18.68 -21.70 11.62
CA ASN A 287 -18.53 -20.29 11.23
C ASN A 287 -17.64 -19.50 12.19
N ASN A 288 -17.82 -19.70 13.51
CA ASN A 288 -17.20 -18.87 14.53
C ASN A 288 -15.94 -19.47 15.16
N GLY A 289 -15.73 -20.78 15.01
CA GLY A 289 -14.68 -21.50 15.72
C GLY A 289 -13.29 -20.89 15.63
N PRO A 290 -12.77 -20.60 14.43
CA PRO A 290 -11.44 -20.01 14.31
C PRO A 290 -11.29 -18.67 15.04
N TYR A 291 -12.28 -17.79 14.91
CA TYR A 291 -12.31 -16.52 15.63
C TYR A 291 -12.33 -16.74 17.15
N LEU A 292 -13.23 -17.60 17.64
CA LEU A 292 -13.39 -17.84 19.07
C LEU A 292 -12.14 -18.49 19.70
N MET A 293 -11.47 -19.39 18.98
CA MET A 293 -10.19 -19.96 19.43
C MET A 293 -9.12 -18.87 19.60
N ASN A 294 -9.04 -17.93 18.66
CA ASN A 294 -8.11 -16.81 18.73
C ASN A 294 -8.47 -15.86 19.88
N GLU A 295 -9.76 -15.54 20.08
CA GLU A 295 -10.19 -14.67 21.17
C GLU A 295 -9.92 -15.29 22.56
N ILE A 296 -10.14 -16.60 22.73
CA ILE A 296 -9.81 -17.30 23.97
C ILE A 296 -8.30 -17.22 24.24
N CYS A 297 -7.48 -17.55 23.23
CA CYS A 297 -6.03 -17.48 23.36
C CYS A 297 -5.55 -16.04 23.63
N LYS A 298 -6.11 -15.06 22.94
CA LYS A 298 -5.80 -13.64 23.14
C LYS A 298 -6.13 -13.19 24.56
N ALA A 299 -7.31 -13.55 25.05
CA ALA A 299 -7.74 -13.17 26.39
C ALA A 299 -6.88 -13.79 27.50
N GLN A 300 -6.40 -15.02 27.30
CA GLN A 300 -5.77 -15.81 28.36
C GLN A 300 -4.24 -15.85 28.30
N TYR A 301 -3.63 -15.68 27.12
CA TYR A 301 -2.20 -15.94 26.93
C TYR A 301 -1.43 -14.76 26.30
N SER A 302 -2.06 -13.59 26.11
CA SER A 302 -1.38 -12.37 25.70
C SER A 302 -0.56 -11.74 26.84
N ASN A 303 0.40 -10.90 26.49
CA ASN A 303 1.11 -10.04 27.44
C ASN A 303 0.93 -8.57 27.05
N LYS A 304 0.12 -7.84 27.82
CA LYS A 304 -0.19 -6.43 27.56
C LYS A 304 1.00 -5.51 27.78
N THR A 305 1.86 -5.85 28.74
CA THR A 305 3.08 -5.08 29.04
C THR A 305 4.06 -5.13 27.86
N LEU A 306 4.19 -6.30 27.24
CA LEU A 306 5.03 -6.47 26.06
C LEU A 306 4.33 -6.05 24.76
N GLY A 307 3.03 -5.74 24.80
CA GLY A 307 2.25 -5.39 23.64
C GLY A 307 2.00 -6.53 22.65
N VAL A 308 2.11 -7.79 23.10
CA VAL A 308 1.96 -8.96 22.23
C VAL A 308 0.67 -9.71 22.49
N ASN A 309 0.02 -10.18 21.43
CA ASN A 309 -1.21 -10.94 21.49
C ASN A 309 -0.96 -12.41 21.19
N ALA A 310 -1.62 -13.28 21.97
CA ALA A 310 -1.69 -14.69 21.67
C ALA A 310 -2.87 -14.98 20.72
N ARG A 311 -2.72 -16.04 19.96
CA ARG A 311 -3.72 -16.63 19.07
C ARG A 311 -3.68 -18.14 19.19
N SER A 312 -4.65 -18.84 18.64
CA SER A 312 -4.55 -20.29 18.48
C SER A 312 -3.65 -20.64 17.29
N ILE A 313 -2.98 -21.78 17.35
CA ILE A 313 -2.31 -22.34 16.18
C ILE A 313 -3.31 -22.49 15.04
N ASN A 314 -2.89 -22.20 13.80
CA ASN A 314 -3.70 -22.33 12.60
C ASN A 314 -3.03 -23.24 11.55
N LEU A 315 -3.74 -23.49 10.45
CA LEU A 315 -3.25 -24.38 9.41
C LEU A 315 -1.95 -23.87 8.75
N LEU A 316 -1.82 -22.55 8.57
CA LEU A 316 -0.63 -21.96 7.96
C LEU A 316 0.61 -22.19 8.83
N ASP A 317 0.47 -22.10 10.15
CA ASP A 317 1.55 -22.40 11.09
C ASP A 317 2.06 -23.83 10.93
N MET A 318 1.16 -24.78 10.69
CA MET A 318 1.54 -26.17 10.45
C MET A 318 2.09 -26.41 9.05
N GLU A 319 1.42 -25.89 8.03
CA GLU A 319 1.80 -26.15 6.63
C GLU A 319 3.13 -25.49 6.23
N LYS A 320 3.56 -24.42 6.91
CA LYS A 320 4.91 -23.85 6.76
C LYS A 320 6.02 -24.87 6.98
N HIS A 321 5.76 -25.92 7.75
CA HIS A 321 6.73 -26.95 8.10
C HIS A 321 6.59 -28.23 7.29
N LEU A 322 5.64 -28.30 6.35
CA LEU A 322 5.53 -29.46 5.48
C LEU A 322 6.80 -29.62 4.63
N THR A 323 7.38 -30.79 4.73
CA THR A 323 8.44 -31.22 3.82
C THR A 323 7.87 -31.50 2.42
N ALA A 324 8.74 -31.70 1.43
CA ALA A 324 8.28 -32.16 0.11
C ALA A 324 7.47 -33.48 0.19
N ALA A 325 7.88 -34.40 1.09
CA ALA A 325 7.15 -35.64 1.35
C ALA A 325 5.80 -35.36 2.00
N GLY A 326 5.73 -34.46 2.96
CA GLY A 326 4.48 -34.03 3.62
C GLY A 326 3.49 -33.39 2.65
N ILE A 327 3.97 -32.53 1.76
CA ILE A 327 3.16 -31.94 0.68
C ILE A 327 2.63 -33.03 -0.25
N ALA A 328 3.47 -33.98 -0.65
CA ALA A 328 3.05 -35.09 -1.47
C ALA A 328 2.02 -35.97 -0.77
N ALA A 329 2.22 -36.29 0.51
CA ALA A 329 1.28 -37.07 1.33
C ALA A 329 -0.07 -36.35 1.47
N ARG A 330 -0.07 -35.05 1.74
CA ARG A 330 -1.28 -34.21 1.78
C ARG A 330 -2.04 -34.29 0.46
N ASN A 331 -1.34 -34.07 -0.67
CA ASN A 331 -1.97 -34.04 -1.97
C ASN A 331 -2.45 -35.42 -2.45
N ALA A 332 -1.82 -36.48 -1.97
CA ALA A 332 -2.22 -37.85 -2.25
C ALA A 332 -3.33 -38.35 -1.32
N TYR A 333 -3.61 -37.63 -0.21
CA TYR A 333 -4.64 -38.04 0.73
C TYR A 333 -6.00 -38.14 0.03
N SER A 334 -6.70 -39.22 0.31
CA SER A 334 -8.03 -39.49 -0.23
C SER A 334 -8.86 -40.26 0.78
N SER A 335 -9.97 -39.66 1.23
CA SER A 335 -11.08 -40.43 1.81
C SER A 335 -11.98 -40.93 0.67
N ASN A 336 -12.60 -40.02 -0.08
CA ASN A 336 -13.37 -40.33 -1.29
C ASN A 336 -12.93 -39.47 -2.50
N VAL A 337 -12.31 -38.32 -2.22
CA VAL A 337 -11.86 -37.35 -3.21
C VAL A 337 -10.50 -36.80 -2.76
N LYS A 338 -9.52 -36.73 -3.65
CA LYS A 338 -8.19 -36.20 -3.34
C LYS A 338 -8.23 -34.73 -2.96
N TYR A 339 -7.34 -34.32 -2.07
CA TYR A 339 -7.11 -32.93 -1.70
C TYR A 339 -7.00 -32.04 -2.98
N GLY A 340 -7.70 -30.90 -2.95
CA GLY A 340 -7.73 -29.98 -4.07
C GLY A 340 -8.67 -30.33 -5.21
N THR A 341 -9.31 -31.50 -5.21
CA THR A 341 -10.33 -31.84 -6.22
C THR A 341 -11.69 -31.26 -5.84
N THR A 342 -12.51 -30.96 -6.84
CA THR A 342 -13.81 -30.32 -6.68
C THR A 342 -14.94 -31.23 -7.10
N LYS A 343 -16.12 -31.03 -6.48
CA LYS A 343 -17.35 -31.68 -6.85
C LYS A 343 -18.50 -30.69 -6.83
N THR A 344 -19.34 -30.72 -7.83
CA THR A 344 -20.54 -29.90 -7.93
C THR A 344 -21.77 -30.74 -7.56
N TYR A 345 -22.54 -30.22 -6.62
CA TYR A 345 -23.84 -30.78 -6.21
C TYR A 345 -24.95 -29.99 -6.89
N THR A 346 -25.84 -30.72 -7.54
CA THR A 346 -26.99 -30.15 -8.27
C THR A 346 -28.33 -30.60 -7.66
N SER A 347 -28.31 -31.44 -6.63
CA SER A 347 -29.45 -31.88 -5.89
C SER A 347 -29.60 -31.07 -4.58
N ASN A 348 -30.78 -31.12 -3.97
CA ASN A 348 -31.03 -30.47 -2.67
C ASN A 348 -30.05 -30.94 -1.61
N THR A 349 -29.07 -30.14 -1.31
CA THR A 349 -28.00 -30.34 -0.35
C THR A 349 -27.84 -29.09 0.47
N LYS A 350 -28.01 -29.20 1.78
CA LYS A 350 -27.73 -28.05 2.67
C LYS A 350 -26.26 -27.81 2.80
N TYR A 351 -25.88 -26.55 2.92
CA TYR A 351 -24.49 -26.15 3.13
C TYR A 351 -24.41 -24.87 3.96
N PRO A 352 -23.33 -24.67 4.74
CA PRO A 352 -23.12 -23.42 5.44
C PRO A 352 -22.70 -22.32 4.46
N SER A 353 -23.02 -21.08 4.80
CA SER A 353 -22.53 -19.90 4.09
C SER A 353 -21.80 -19.01 5.09
N LEU A 354 -20.61 -18.55 4.75
CA LEU A 354 -19.87 -17.63 5.60
C LEU A 354 -20.31 -16.19 5.33
N TYR A 355 -20.55 -15.46 6.39
CA TYR A 355 -20.76 -14.02 6.30
C TYR A 355 -19.44 -13.30 5.94
N ALA A 356 -19.54 -12.07 5.47
CA ALA A 356 -18.35 -11.29 5.07
C ALA A 356 -17.34 -11.11 6.22
N ASN A 357 -17.81 -11.01 7.45
CA ASN A 357 -16.98 -10.91 8.65
C ASN A 357 -16.45 -12.27 9.16
N GLN A 358 -16.74 -13.36 8.48
CA GLN A 358 -16.23 -14.72 8.77
C GLN A 358 -15.15 -15.14 7.78
N LYS A 359 -14.60 -14.19 7.02
CA LYS A 359 -13.44 -14.41 6.17
C LYS A 359 -12.26 -14.82 7.05
N GLY A 360 -11.33 -15.49 6.46
CA GLY A 360 -10.17 -15.96 7.17
C GLY A 360 -10.37 -17.35 7.77
N ALA A 361 -9.31 -17.93 8.33
CA ALA A 361 -9.28 -19.20 9.04
C ALA A 361 -9.93 -20.39 8.31
N GLY A 362 -9.90 -20.41 6.99
CA GLY A 362 -10.31 -21.57 6.20
C GLY A 362 -11.32 -21.30 5.10
N PRO A 363 -11.84 -22.35 4.48
CA PRO A 363 -12.60 -22.28 3.25
C PRO A 363 -13.96 -21.60 3.40
N ASN A 364 -14.32 -20.84 2.38
CA ASN A 364 -15.66 -20.31 2.16
C ASN A 364 -16.39 -21.25 1.19
N VAL A 365 -17.62 -21.66 1.54
CA VAL A 365 -18.39 -22.59 0.72
C VAL A 365 -18.82 -22.07 -0.65
N SER A 366 -18.84 -20.77 -0.87
CA SER A 366 -19.20 -20.19 -2.17
C SER A 366 -18.10 -20.33 -3.23
N SER A 367 -16.85 -20.47 -2.80
CA SER A 367 -15.70 -20.67 -3.71
C SER A 367 -14.53 -21.33 -2.96
N ILE A 368 -14.69 -22.61 -2.64
CA ILE A 368 -13.67 -23.34 -1.88
C ILE A 368 -12.60 -23.87 -2.81
N THR A 369 -11.38 -23.42 -2.61
CA THR A 369 -10.18 -23.92 -3.26
C THR A 369 -9.13 -24.29 -2.20
N PRO A 370 -8.14 -25.14 -2.51
CA PRO A 370 -7.05 -25.42 -1.58
C PRO A 370 -6.36 -24.16 -1.04
N SER A 371 -6.26 -23.11 -1.86
CA SER A 371 -5.69 -21.84 -1.46
C SER A 371 -6.51 -21.10 -0.39
N ASP A 372 -7.81 -21.35 -0.31
CA ASP A 372 -8.68 -20.72 0.69
C ASP A 372 -8.37 -21.24 2.11
N THR A 373 -7.85 -22.45 2.23
CA THR A 373 -7.41 -23.01 3.52
C THR A 373 -6.18 -22.32 4.09
N THR A 374 -5.37 -21.67 3.25
CA THR A 374 -4.18 -20.93 3.66
C THR A 374 -4.44 -19.43 3.75
N LYS A 375 -5.17 -18.86 2.82
CA LYS A 375 -5.53 -17.44 2.81
C LYS A 375 -6.44 -17.05 3.97
N GLY A 376 -7.26 -17.97 4.40
CA GLY A 376 -8.19 -17.74 5.45
C GLY A 376 -7.63 -17.90 6.86
N ASN A 377 -6.34 -18.00 7.02
CA ASN A 377 -5.70 -18.24 8.29
C ASN A 377 -5.08 -16.99 8.91
N ASP A 378 -5.48 -15.79 8.49
CA ASP A 378 -5.08 -14.59 9.21
C ASP A 378 -5.64 -14.63 10.64
N PRO A 379 -4.78 -14.81 11.64
CA PRO A 379 -5.20 -14.99 13.03
C PRO A 379 -5.76 -13.69 13.63
N TYR A 380 -5.53 -12.57 13.00
CA TYR A 380 -5.91 -11.24 13.48
C TYR A 380 -7.02 -10.60 12.67
N GLU A 381 -7.61 -11.33 11.72
CA GLU A 381 -8.79 -10.82 11.03
C GLU A 381 -9.90 -10.62 12.06
N GLU A 382 -10.32 -9.38 12.24
CA GLU A 382 -11.32 -8.98 13.23
C GLU A 382 -12.73 -9.35 12.75
N SER A 383 -13.02 -10.64 12.69
CA SER A 383 -14.34 -11.15 12.43
C SER A 383 -15.11 -11.25 13.73
N LYS A 384 -16.25 -10.64 13.83
CA LYS A 384 -17.13 -10.78 14.99
C LYS A 384 -17.93 -12.09 14.86
N PRO A 385 -18.16 -12.83 15.97
CA PRO A 385 -18.96 -14.04 15.93
C PRO A 385 -20.43 -13.71 15.59
N ILE A 386 -21.08 -14.63 14.90
CA ILE A 386 -22.48 -14.51 14.47
C ILE A 386 -23.34 -15.45 15.29
N ALA A 387 -24.39 -14.92 15.91
CA ALA A 387 -25.33 -15.68 16.73
C ALA A 387 -26.46 -16.36 15.93
N THR A 388 -26.63 -15.96 14.67
CA THR A 388 -27.69 -16.52 13.80
C THR A 388 -27.19 -17.70 12.99
N THR A 389 -28.07 -18.66 12.71
CA THR A 389 -27.85 -19.75 11.76
C THR A 389 -28.23 -19.37 10.33
N GLU A 390 -28.88 -18.25 10.12
CA GLU A 390 -29.21 -17.71 8.80
C GLU A 390 -28.02 -17.03 8.13
N PRO A 391 -27.77 -17.25 6.84
CA PRO A 391 -28.45 -18.17 5.91
C PRO A 391 -27.88 -19.60 5.96
N THR A 392 -27.16 -19.94 6.99
CA THR A 392 -26.31 -21.14 7.06
C THR A 392 -27.11 -22.45 7.19
N THR A 393 -28.32 -22.40 7.72
CA THR A 393 -29.16 -23.60 7.88
C THR A 393 -30.04 -23.86 6.66
N ASP A 394 -30.40 -22.81 5.93
CA ASP A 394 -31.39 -22.87 4.85
C ASP A 394 -30.78 -22.82 3.46
N ASN A 395 -29.46 -22.67 3.37
CA ASN A 395 -28.79 -22.77 2.08
C ASN A 395 -28.91 -24.17 1.51
N THR A 396 -29.42 -24.28 0.30
CA THR A 396 -29.52 -25.55 -0.43
C THR A 396 -28.97 -25.40 -1.84
N SER A 397 -28.22 -26.40 -2.29
CA SER A 397 -27.89 -26.54 -3.70
C SER A 397 -29.10 -27.10 -4.48
N GLY A 398 -29.13 -26.87 -5.76
CA GLY A 398 -30.16 -27.36 -6.67
C GLY A 398 -29.88 -26.90 -8.08
N THR A 399 -30.80 -27.15 -9.01
CA THR A 399 -30.61 -26.83 -10.42
C THR A 399 -30.35 -25.32 -10.64
N GLY A 400 -31.00 -24.46 -9.86
CA GLY A 400 -30.82 -23.00 -9.92
C GLY A 400 -29.72 -22.45 -9.01
N ASN A 401 -29.18 -23.27 -8.10
CA ASN A 401 -28.17 -22.89 -7.12
C ASN A 401 -27.22 -24.06 -6.83
N PRO A 402 -26.39 -24.47 -7.79
CA PRO A 402 -25.43 -25.57 -7.60
C PRO A 402 -24.34 -25.17 -6.59
N LEU A 403 -23.95 -26.11 -5.73
CA LEU A 403 -22.82 -25.96 -4.82
C LEU A 403 -21.58 -26.65 -5.39
N THR A 404 -20.53 -25.91 -5.65
CA THR A 404 -19.21 -26.44 -5.99
C THR A 404 -18.32 -26.39 -4.76
N VAL A 405 -17.79 -27.54 -4.37
CA VAL A 405 -17.01 -27.75 -3.14
C VAL A 405 -15.69 -28.41 -3.48
N THR A 406 -14.59 -27.84 -2.96
CA THR A 406 -13.24 -28.41 -3.08
C THR A 406 -12.86 -29.15 -1.82
N GLN A 407 -12.35 -30.40 -1.97
CA GLN A 407 -11.79 -31.20 -0.88
C GLN A 407 -10.60 -30.48 -0.26
N THR A 408 -10.71 -30.12 1.02
CA THR A 408 -9.64 -29.48 1.77
C THR A 408 -9.23 -30.25 3.04
N TYR A 409 -9.92 -31.35 3.34
CA TYR A 409 -9.55 -32.24 4.43
C TYR A 409 -8.37 -33.14 4.03
N TYR A 410 -7.47 -33.34 4.96
CA TYR A 410 -6.45 -34.37 4.91
C TYR A 410 -6.05 -34.78 6.34
N ASN A 411 -5.53 -36.00 6.47
CA ASN A 411 -5.01 -36.54 7.72
C ASN A 411 -3.68 -37.25 7.39
N ILE A 412 -2.57 -36.62 7.73
CA ILE A 412 -1.22 -37.17 7.57
C ILE A 412 -0.52 -37.18 8.92
N ALA A 413 0.38 -38.13 9.15
CA ALA A 413 1.11 -38.23 10.39
C ALA A 413 1.96 -36.98 10.66
N ILE A 414 1.91 -36.49 11.91
CA ILE A 414 2.81 -35.40 12.35
C ILE A 414 4.13 -36.06 12.79
N ASP A 415 4.95 -36.38 11.82
CA ASP A 415 6.24 -37.04 12.01
C ASP A 415 7.36 -36.29 11.27
N ASN A 416 8.59 -36.73 11.46
CA ASN A 416 9.76 -36.11 10.85
C ASN A 416 9.75 -36.19 9.30
N THR A 417 9.09 -37.20 8.72
CA THR A 417 8.96 -37.36 7.29
C THR A 417 8.11 -36.23 6.69
N ASN A 418 6.99 -35.93 7.33
CA ASN A 418 6.02 -34.95 6.84
C ASN A 418 6.29 -33.51 7.30
N TYR A 419 6.83 -33.33 8.53
CA TYR A 419 6.99 -32.01 9.15
C TYR A 419 8.43 -31.69 9.59
N GLY A 420 9.41 -32.53 9.24
CA GLY A 420 10.79 -32.29 9.62
C GLY A 420 10.98 -32.10 11.11
N THR A 421 11.89 -31.21 11.51
CA THR A 421 12.20 -30.92 12.92
C THR A 421 11.01 -30.35 13.69
N ALA A 422 10.07 -29.69 13.03
CA ALA A 422 8.89 -29.15 13.68
C ALA A 422 7.94 -30.23 14.20
N SER A 423 8.05 -31.46 13.70
CA SER A 423 7.24 -32.59 14.18
C SER A 423 7.33 -32.79 15.70
N SER A 424 8.52 -32.63 16.28
CA SER A 424 8.75 -32.75 17.73
C SER A 424 8.02 -31.69 18.57
N ILE A 425 7.63 -30.58 17.94
CA ILE A 425 6.87 -29.50 18.57
C ILE A 425 5.39 -29.68 18.30
N LEU A 426 5.03 -30.05 17.09
CA LEU A 426 3.64 -30.16 16.64
C LEU A 426 2.95 -31.41 17.19
N ALA A 427 3.66 -32.53 17.22
CA ALA A 427 3.14 -33.81 17.81
C ALA A 427 3.43 -33.85 19.32
N ASN A 428 2.38 -33.83 20.14
CA ASN A 428 2.57 -33.92 21.60
C ASN A 428 1.65 -34.92 22.28
N GLY A 429 1.01 -35.81 21.53
CA GLY A 429 0.17 -36.87 22.04
C GLY A 429 -1.20 -36.45 22.55
N THR A 430 -1.55 -35.17 22.50
CA THR A 430 -2.84 -34.64 22.92
C THR A 430 -3.54 -33.95 21.76
N THR A 431 -4.81 -34.24 21.54
CA THR A 431 -5.59 -33.61 20.48
C THR A 431 -5.93 -32.16 20.82
N PHE A 432 -5.70 -31.26 19.89
CA PHE A 432 -6.01 -29.83 20.03
C PHE A 432 -6.63 -29.26 18.76
N TRP A 433 -7.42 -28.20 18.91
CA TRP A 433 -7.98 -27.44 17.82
C TRP A 433 -6.90 -26.71 17.03
N VAL A 434 -7.06 -26.67 15.73
CA VAL A 434 -6.33 -25.79 14.80
C VAL A 434 -7.34 -24.77 14.28
N ALA A 435 -7.07 -23.50 14.45
CA ALA A 435 -7.99 -22.40 14.10
C ALA A 435 -8.15 -22.25 12.57
N SER A 436 -8.66 -23.28 11.94
CA SER A 436 -8.90 -23.35 10.50
C SER A 436 -10.04 -24.30 10.20
N ARG A 437 -10.74 -24.05 9.09
CA ARG A 437 -11.84 -24.86 8.61
C ARG A 437 -11.35 -25.87 7.58
N TYR A 438 -12.17 -26.89 7.33
CA TYR A 438 -11.98 -27.80 6.21
C TYR A 438 -13.32 -28.23 5.62
N VAL A 439 -13.27 -28.75 4.40
CA VAL A 439 -14.36 -29.49 3.77
C VAL A 439 -13.88 -30.87 3.39
N ASP A 440 -14.65 -31.91 3.77
CA ASP A 440 -14.45 -33.29 3.39
C ASP A 440 -15.61 -33.75 2.51
N ILE A 441 -15.29 -34.28 1.32
CA ILE A 441 -16.27 -34.61 0.28
C ILE A 441 -16.46 -36.12 0.22
N TYR A 442 -17.70 -36.54 0.45
CA TYR A 442 -18.14 -37.92 0.24
C TYR A 442 -18.85 -38.07 -1.12
N SER A 443 -19.18 -39.33 -1.45
CA SER A 443 -19.90 -39.61 -2.69
C SER A 443 -21.27 -38.91 -2.75
N ASP A 444 -21.91 -38.73 -1.61
CA ASP A 444 -23.31 -38.29 -1.48
C ASP A 444 -23.50 -37.07 -0.54
N ARG A 445 -22.43 -36.60 0.10
CA ARG A 445 -22.46 -35.47 1.02
C ARG A 445 -21.10 -34.79 1.18
N ALA A 446 -21.11 -33.59 1.73
CA ALA A 446 -19.93 -32.90 2.20
C ALA A 446 -20.01 -32.66 3.71
N SER A 447 -18.87 -32.76 4.40
CA SER A 447 -18.70 -32.41 5.82
C SER A 447 -17.98 -31.07 5.90
N PHE A 448 -18.44 -30.23 6.78
CA PHE A 448 -17.87 -28.94 7.09
C PHE A 448 -17.40 -28.97 8.54
N GLY A 449 -16.10 -28.78 8.76
CA GLY A 449 -15.54 -28.95 10.09
C GLY A 449 -14.39 -28.01 10.41
N LEU A 450 -14.00 -28.10 11.70
CA LEU A 450 -12.78 -27.45 12.19
C LEU A 450 -11.65 -28.46 12.20
N ARG A 451 -10.44 -27.95 11.96
CA ARG A 451 -9.23 -28.77 11.99
C ARG A 451 -8.78 -29.05 13.39
N CYS A 452 -8.10 -30.17 13.52
CA CYS A 452 -7.38 -30.52 14.72
C CYS A 452 -6.04 -31.15 14.36
N ALA A 453 -5.17 -31.31 15.35
CA ALA A 453 -3.92 -32.02 15.24
C ALA A 453 -3.89 -33.22 16.18
N ASP A 454 -2.98 -34.15 15.90
CA ASP A 454 -2.82 -35.45 16.57
C ASP A 454 -3.97 -36.39 16.29
N THR A 455 -4.36 -37.32 17.11
CA THR A 455 -5.28 -38.45 16.93
C THR A 455 -6.65 -38.16 16.29
N CYS A 456 -6.78 -37.12 15.49
CA CYS A 456 -8.01 -36.72 14.81
C CYS A 456 -8.42 -37.65 13.67
N THR A 457 -8.53 -38.93 13.94
CA THR A 457 -8.87 -39.92 12.90
C THR A 457 -10.36 -40.00 12.57
N ASN A 458 -11.24 -39.40 13.38
CA ASN A 458 -12.68 -39.57 13.25
C ASN A 458 -13.44 -38.27 13.03
N GLY A 459 -13.18 -37.62 11.88
CA GLY A 459 -14.11 -36.65 11.33
C GLY A 459 -14.64 -35.59 12.31
N LEU A 460 -13.92 -34.50 12.47
CA LEU A 460 -14.36 -33.38 13.29
C LEU A 460 -15.34 -32.47 12.53
N TYR A 461 -16.16 -33.06 11.68
CA TYR A 461 -17.21 -32.29 11.03
C TYR A 461 -18.21 -31.81 12.08
N LEU A 462 -18.56 -30.57 11.95
CA LEU A 462 -19.60 -29.95 12.77
C LEU A 462 -20.94 -29.97 12.05
N PHE A 463 -20.91 -30.06 10.73
CA PHE A 463 -22.11 -30.04 9.89
C PHE A 463 -21.93 -30.90 8.65
N TYR A 464 -22.89 -31.74 8.35
CA TYR A 464 -23.03 -32.39 7.05
C TYR A 464 -24.02 -31.69 6.16
N SER A 465 -23.80 -31.72 4.85
CA SER A 465 -24.73 -31.20 3.85
C SER A 465 -26.15 -31.79 3.91
N ARG A 466 -26.35 -32.86 4.62
CA ARG A 466 -27.67 -33.40 4.91
C ARG A 466 -28.38 -32.81 6.11
N GLY A 467 -27.72 -31.90 6.83
CA GLY A 467 -28.24 -31.27 8.05
C GLY A 467 -27.88 -31.95 9.35
N ASP A 468 -27.10 -33.02 9.34
CA ASP A 468 -26.58 -33.64 10.55
C ASP A 468 -25.56 -32.72 11.22
N THR A 469 -25.65 -32.63 12.56
CA THR A 469 -24.74 -31.80 13.37
C THR A 469 -24.07 -32.61 14.46
N ARG A 470 -22.85 -32.22 14.85
CA ARG A 470 -22.12 -32.84 15.96
C ARG A 470 -21.41 -31.80 16.79
N GLY A 471 -21.14 -32.13 18.06
CA GLY A 471 -20.24 -31.37 18.94
C GLY A 471 -18.93 -32.11 19.12
N ASN A 472 -17.83 -31.41 19.14
CA ASN A 472 -16.50 -31.95 19.41
C ASN A 472 -15.78 -31.08 20.41
N GLN A 473 -14.99 -31.69 21.28
CA GLN A 473 -14.32 -31.07 22.42
C GLN A 473 -12.81 -31.31 22.33
N MET A 474 -12.01 -30.26 22.35
CA MET A 474 -10.54 -30.36 22.33
C MET A 474 -9.89 -29.23 23.07
N CYS A 475 -8.60 -29.40 23.38
CA CYS A 475 -7.75 -28.40 23.94
C CYS A 475 -7.42 -27.27 22.91
N LEU A 476 -6.91 -26.17 23.39
CA LEU A 476 -6.30 -25.12 22.55
C LEU A 476 -4.77 -25.21 22.59
N ARG A 477 -4.12 -24.61 21.63
CA ARG A 477 -2.67 -24.51 21.62
C ARG A 477 -2.24 -23.09 21.24
N PRO A 478 -1.93 -22.25 22.26
CA PRO A 478 -1.58 -20.85 22.04
C PRO A 478 -0.26 -20.68 21.31
N VAL A 479 -0.24 -19.70 20.41
CA VAL A 479 0.92 -19.19 19.67
C VAL A 479 1.04 -17.69 19.91
N VAL A 480 2.26 -17.19 20.06
CA VAL A 480 2.55 -15.76 20.20
C VAL A 480 3.65 -15.37 19.23
N SER A 481 3.46 -14.30 18.49
CA SER A 481 4.51 -13.71 17.64
C SER A 481 5.25 -12.66 18.45
N LEU A 482 6.54 -12.91 18.70
CA LEU A 482 7.42 -12.01 19.43
C LEU A 482 8.32 -11.24 18.46
N PRO A 483 8.39 -9.90 18.53
CA PRO A 483 9.47 -9.15 17.91
C PRO A 483 10.83 -9.66 18.43
N SER A 484 11.82 -9.73 17.57
CA SER A 484 13.18 -10.19 17.94
C SER A 484 13.80 -9.37 19.08
N SER A 485 13.43 -8.10 19.19
CA SER A 485 13.86 -7.20 20.27
C SER A 485 13.44 -7.66 21.68
N LEU A 486 12.51 -8.59 21.80
CA LEU A 486 12.09 -9.19 23.07
C LEU A 486 12.86 -10.49 23.39
N LEU A 487 13.77 -10.92 22.53
CA LEU A 487 14.56 -12.16 22.69
C LEU A 487 16.00 -11.89 23.13
N THR A 488 16.38 -10.63 23.23
CA THR A 488 17.74 -10.16 23.61
C THR A 488 17.87 -9.87 25.10
#